data_db25690404e7c4bf65892863220fb81c
#
_entry.id   db25690404e7c4bf65892863220fb81c
#
_cell.length_a   1.000
_cell.length_b   1.000
_cell.length_c   1.000
_cell.angle_alpha   90.00
_cell.angle_beta   90.00
_cell.angle_gamma   90.00
#
_symmetry.space_group_name_H-M   'P 1'
#
loop_
_entity.id
_entity.type
_entity.pdbx_description
1 polymer ?
#
loop_
_entity_poly.entity_id
_entity_poly.type
_entity_poly.pdbx_seq_one_letter_code
_entity_poly.pdbx_strand_id
1 'polypeptide(L)'
;MSKPVEKSSVGFRSFDKSSQIKGVLWQPVASHGSSGAAPRAIVQIVHGMSEHIGRYEDFARFLVSAGFAVCAHDHIGHGRSVTDPMDLGHMPLDCGKDALIEDVHEMRKTVSARFSRKTPYFIFGHSMGSFVTRAYLSRHAEGLSGAVICGTGNEPVVKSKMGHLLACRVAAKQGERTRSKLLHNLADGAFSKAVKNARTPLDWLSTDPAVVDAYIVDDLCGQTFTAGAYATLTSLTAEVATLDSALAIPSELPILLVAGALDPVGNKGRGVKSTAALFEKAGIKDVEVKLYQGMRHEILNEPGKQQVYDDVLAWIDRHIS
;
A
#
# COMPACT_ATOMS: atom_id res chain seq x y z
N MET A 1 24.47 -17.01 3.51
CA MET A 1 23.95 -16.65 4.84
C MET A 1 23.29 -15.29 4.72
N SER A 2 22.01 -15.13 5.08
CA SER A 2 21.33 -13.85 5.10
C SER A 2 22.00 -12.91 6.10
N LYS A 3 22.26 -11.66 5.71
CA LYS A 3 22.78 -10.66 6.65
C LYS A 3 21.79 -10.48 7.81
N PRO A 4 22.26 -10.36 9.05
CA PRO A 4 21.36 -10.11 10.18
C PRO A 4 20.64 -8.77 9.99
N VAL A 5 19.33 -8.76 10.32
CA VAL A 5 18.43 -7.60 10.17
C VAL A 5 18.16 -7.02 11.54
N GLU A 6 18.45 -5.75 11.72
CA GLU A 6 18.04 -4.97 12.88
C GLU A 6 16.63 -4.41 12.65
N LYS A 7 15.78 -4.49 13.68
CA LYS A 7 14.44 -3.87 13.70
C LYS A 7 14.39 -2.81 14.77
N SER A 8 14.01 -1.60 14.41
CA SER A 8 13.75 -0.53 15.36
C SER A 8 12.33 0.03 15.19
N SER A 9 11.69 0.37 16.30
CA SER A 9 10.37 1.00 16.27
C SER A 9 10.47 2.43 15.77
N VAL A 10 9.47 2.82 14.98
CA VAL A 10 9.21 4.20 14.55
C VAL A 10 7.80 4.55 15.00
N GLY A 11 7.61 5.72 15.58
CA GLY A 11 6.28 6.17 16.00
C GLY A 11 6.16 7.67 15.89
N PHE A 12 4.97 8.14 15.55
CA PHE A 12 4.63 9.56 15.47
C PHE A 12 3.12 9.75 15.67
N ARG A 13 2.72 10.99 15.97
CA ARG A 13 1.31 11.34 16.05
C ARG A 13 0.74 11.51 14.65
N SER A 14 -0.39 10.85 14.36
CA SER A 14 -1.07 10.94 13.07
C SER A 14 -1.53 12.38 12.76
N PHE A 15 -1.73 12.64 11.48
CA PHE A 15 -2.37 13.86 10.98
C PHE A 15 -3.77 14.07 11.56
N ASP A 16 -4.50 13.00 11.90
CA ASP A 16 -5.81 13.04 12.57
C ASP A 16 -5.73 13.61 14.01
N LYS A 17 -4.53 13.83 14.55
CA LYS A 17 -4.23 14.37 15.87
C LYS A 17 -4.72 13.53 17.06
N SER A 18 -5.34 12.40 16.80
CA SER A 18 -5.89 11.48 17.81
C SER A 18 -5.13 10.16 17.87
N SER A 19 -4.73 9.62 16.73
CA SER A 19 -4.08 8.33 16.62
C SER A 19 -2.56 8.39 16.81
N GLN A 20 -2.00 7.33 17.41
CA GLN A 20 -0.57 7.13 17.53
C GLN A 20 -0.10 6.10 16.53
N ILE A 21 0.58 6.56 15.49
CA ILE A 21 1.09 5.69 14.42
C ILE A 21 2.26 4.84 14.94
N LYS A 22 2.22 3.54 14.63
CA LYS A 22 3.24 2.56 14.92
C LYS A 22 3.86 2.05 13.63
N GLY A 23 5.17 2.08 13.55
CA GLY A 23 5.93 1.63 12.40
C GLY A 23 7.21 0.92 12.80
N VAL A 24 7.90 0.43 11.80
CA VAL A 24 9.16 -0.30 11.92
C VAL A 24 10.13 0.19 10.86
N LEU A 25 11.40 0.27 11.24
CA LEU A 25 12.54 0.38 10.33
C LEU A 25 13.35 -0.92 10.43
N TRP A 26 13.52 -1.60 9.30
CA TRP A 26 14.43 -2.72 9.10
C TRP A 26 15.70 -2.22 8.41
N GLN A 27 16.86 -2.56 8.94
CA GLN A 27 18.14 -2.16 8.37
C GLN A 27 19.20 -3.24 8.55
N PRO A 28 20.29 -3.26 7.76
CA PRO A 28 21.41 -4.15 8.00
C PRO A 28 22.03 -3.88 9.36
N VAL A 29 22.36 -4.92 10.10
CA VAL A 29 23.12 -4.77 11.37
C VAL A 29 24.48 -4.17 11.07
N ALA A 30 24.85 -3.11 11.78
CA ALA A 30 26.18 -2.54 11.71
C ALA A 30 27.21 -3.58 12.19
N SER A 31 28.26 -3.84 11.41
CA SER A 31 29.38 -4.67 11.83
C SER A 31 30.08 -4.01 13.01
N HIS A 32 30.46 -4.78 14.04
CA HIS A 32 31.24 -4.26 15.17
C HIS A 32 32.49 -3.51 14.67
N GLY A 33 32.57 -2.21 15.00
CA GLY A 33 33.75 -1.37 14.69
C GLY A 33 33.66 -0.54 13.39
N SER A 34 32.59 -0.62 12.62
CA SER A 34 32.30 0.30 11.51
C SER A 34 31.05 1.11 11.83
N SER A 35 31.08 2.42 11.59
CA SER A 35 29.86 3.19 11.35
C SER A 35 29.11 2.42 10.26
N GLY A 36 27.93 1.86 10.56
CA GLY A 36 27.20 0.97 9.63
C GLY A 36 27.22 1.53 8.24
N ALA A 37 27.48 0.69 7.23
CA ALA A 37 27.47 1.14 5.84
C ALA A 37 26.12 1.81 5.55
N ALA A 38 26.16 3.00 4.97
CA ALA A 38 24.95 3.71 4.56
C ALA A 38 24.12 2.79 3.66
N PRO A 39 22.80 2.73 3.83
CA PRO A 39 21.96 1.91 2.96
C PRO A 39 22.05 2.43 1.51
N ARG A 40 21.94 1.52 0.56
CA ARG A 40 21.93 1.85 -0.88
C ARG A 40 20.78 2.78 -1.24
N ALA A 41 19.62 2.55 -0.63
CA ALA A 41 18.44 3.40 -0.67
C ALA A 41 17.51 3.04 0.49
N ILE A 42 16.46 3.85 0.68
CA ILE A 42 15.35 3.58 1.58
C ILE A 42 14.14 3.16 0.75
N VAL A 43 13.43 2.11 1.16
CA VAL A 43 12.16 1.69 0.58
C VAL A 43 11.08 1.80 1.65
N GLN A 44 10.09 2.66 1.44
CA GLN A 44 8.91 2.76 2.31
C GLN A 44 7.77 1.91 1.78
N ILE A 45 7.26 0.99 2.58
CA ILE A 45 6.11 0.15 2.25
C ILE A 45 4.84 0.78 2.81
N VAL A 46 3.80 0.87 1.96
CA VAL A 46 2.46 1.38 2.27
C VAL A 46 1.49 0.23 2.07
N HIS A 47 0.98 -0.33 3.18
CA HIS A 47 0.18 -1.56 3.18
C HIS A 47 -1.26 -1.36 2.71
N GLY A 48 -1.98 -2.46 2.46
CA GLY A 48 -3.32 -2.50 1.95
C GLY A 48 -4.42 -2.38 3.02
N MET A 49 -5.67 -2.56 2.58
CA MET A 49 -6.85 -2.54 3.41
C MET A 49 -6.91 -3.77 4.32
N SER A 50 -7.32 -3.57 5.59
CA SER A 50 -7.60 -4.65 6.55
C SER A 50 -6.44 -5.65 6.72
N GLU A 51 -5.24 -5.12 6.73
CA GLU A 51 -3.98 -5.84 6.98
C GLU A 51 -3.01 -4.96 7.78
N HIS A 52 -1.77 -5.41 7.98
CA HIS A 52 -0.77 -4.70 8.74
C HIS A 52 0.66 -4.96 8.21
N ILE A 53 1.62 -4.12 8.64
CA ILE A 53 3.01 -4.16 8.17
C ILE A 53 3.75 -5.47 8.44
N GLY A 54 3.32 -6.27 9.43
CA GLY A 54 3.94 -7.56 9.73
C GLY A 54 3.91 -8.54 8.56
N ARG A 55 2.94 -8.40 7.65
CA ARG A 55 2.79 -9.26 6.47
C ARG A 55 3.83 -9.00 5.37
N TYR A 56 4.60 -7.93 5.50
CA TYR A 56 5.67 -7.54 4.59
C TYR A 56 7.07 -7.90 5.10
N GLU A 57 7.18 -8.62 6.22
CA GLU A 57 8.45 -8.97 6.87
C GLU A 57 9.43 -9.68 5.92
N ASP A 58 8.95 -10.66 5.15
CA ASP A 58 9.79 -11.42 4.21
C ASP A 58 10.37 -10.53 3.12
N PHE A 59 9.52 -9.67 2.52
CA PHE A 59 9.95 -8.74 1.49
C PHE A 59 10.92 -7.68 2.05
N ALA A 60 10.63 -7.14 3.24
CA ALA A 60 11.51 -6.20 3.91
C ALA A 60 12.89 -6.83 4.18
N ARG A 61 12.94 -8.06 4.71
CA ARG A 61 14.20 -8.79 4.96
C ARG A 61 14.97 -9.07 3.67
N PHE A 62 14.26 -9.41 2.59
CA PHE A 62 14.89 -9.60 1.29
C PHE A 62 15.60 -8.32 0.84
N LEU A 63 14.93 -7.16 0.85
CA LEU A 63 15.51 -5.87 0.49
C LEU A 63 16.67 -5.47 1.40
N VAL A 64 16.53 -5.71 2.72
CA VAL A 64 17.64 -5.45 3.67
C VAL A 64 18.86 -6.32 3.35
N SER A 65 18.67 -7.58 2.96
CA SER A 65 19.77 -8.47 2.56
C SER A 65 20.52 -7.94 1.33
N ALA A 66 19.82 -7.21 0.44
CA ALA A 66 20.37 -6.50 -0.71
C ALA A 66 20.99 -5.13 -0.37
N GLY A 67 20.99 -4.73 0.91
CA GLY A 67 21.65 -3.52 1.40
C GLY A 67 20.77 -2.27 1.50
N PHE A 68 19.44 -2.44 1.47
CA PHE A 68 18.49 -1.35 1.64
C PHE A 68 18.11 -1.14 3.12
N ALA A 69 17.65 0.05 3.46
CA ALA A 69 16.81 0.28 4.63
C ALA A 69 15.35 0.19 4.18
N VAL A 70 14.49 -0.47 4.96
CA VAL A 70 13.07 -0.61 4.67
C VAL A 70 12.27 -0.05 5.83
N CYS A 71 11.25 0.75 5.56
CA CYS A 71 10.36 1.24 6.60
C CYS A 71 8.90 1.06 6.21
N ALA A 72 8.06 0.91 7.22
CA ALA A 72 6.61 0.83 7.07
C ALA A 72 5.92 1.24 8.36
N HIS A 73 4.67 1.72 8.27
CA HIS A 73 3.82 1.97 9.42
C HIS A 73 2.44 1.37 9.21
N ASP A 74 1.80 0.98 10.29
CA ASP A 74 0.39 0.63 10.28
C ASP A 74 -0.45 1.91 10.16
N HIS A 75 -1.34 1.97 9.18
CA HIS A 75 -2.22 3.12 8.97
C HIS A 75 -3.16 3.36 10.15
N ILE A 76 -3.78 4.55 10.23
CA ILE A 76 -4.92 4.76 11.13
C ILE A 76 -5.96 3.65 10.91
N GLY A 77 -6.55 3.16 11.99
CA GLY A 77 -7.51 2.07 11.95
C GLY A 77 -6.92 0.70 11.58
N HIS A 78 -5.61 0.53 11.57
CA HIS A 78 -4.95 -0.72 11.19
C HIS A 78 -3.85 -1.13 12.18
N GLY A 79 -3.63 -2.44 12.24
CA GLY A 79 -2.50 -3.05 12.93
C GLY A 79 -2.30 -2.53 14.35
N ARG A 80 -1.06 -2.19 14.69
CA ARG A 80 -0.67 -1.70 16.02
C ARG A 80 -0.86 -0.20 16.22
N SER A 81 -1.30 0.54 15.18
CA SER A 81 -1.71 1.94 15.30
C SER A 81 -3.09 2.09 15.95
N VAL A 82 -3.77 0.99 16.19
CA VAL A 82 -5.04 0.92 16.93
C VAL A 82 -4.80 0.49 18.37
N THR A 83 -5.42 1.18 19.31
CA THR A 83 -5.35 0.84 20.73
C THR A 83 -6.55 0.01 21.18
N ASP A 84 -7.76 0.38 20.73
CA ASP A 84 -8.98 -0.38 20.98
C ASP A 84 -9.27 -1.27 19.74
N PRO A 85 -9.33 -2.61 19.86
CA PRO A 85 -9.65 -3.50 18.74
C PRO A 85 -10.95 -3.14 17.99
N MET A 86 -11.89 -2.44 18.63
CA MET A 86 -13.11 -1.96 17.98
C MET A 86 -12.84 -0.89 16.91
N ASP A 87 -11.67 -0.25 16.94
CA ASP A 87 -11.25 0.75 15.97
C ASP A 87 -10.54 0.15 14.74
N LEU A 88 -10.23 -1.14 14.73
CA LEU A 88 -9.69 -1.81 13.53
C LEU A 88 -10.66 -1.65 12.36
N GLY A 89 -10.16 -1.15 11.23
CA GLY A 89 -10.96 -0.85 10.03
C GLY A 89 -11.78 0.44 10.13
N HIS A 90 -11.51 1.31 11.13
CA HIS A 90 -12.13 2.63 11.23
C HIS A 90 -11.18 3.73 10.74
N MET A 91 -11.70 4.65 9.94
CA MET A 91 -11.04 5.91 9.56
C MET A 91 -12.07 7.03 9.70
N PRO A 92 -11.68 8.20 10.26
CA PRO A 92 -12.57 9.35 10.40
C PRO A 92 -13.08 9.85 9.04
N LEU A 93 -14.32 10.28 8.99
CA LEU A 93 -14.96 10.72 7.74
C LEU A 93 -14.35 12.03 7.22
N ASP A 94 -13.97 12.93 8.10
CA ASP A 94 -13.51 14.29 7.80
C ASP A 94 -12.05 14.37 7.38
N CYS A 95 -11.18 13.53 7.93
CA CYS A 95 -9.74 13.60 7.71
C CYS A 95 -9.08 12.28 7.30
N GLY A 96 -9.80 11.16 7.24
CA GLY A 96 -9.23 9.84 7.05
C GLY A 96 -8.35 9.72 5.78
N LYS A 97 -8.77 10.33 4.67
CA LYS A 97 -7.98 10.34 3.43
C LYS A 97 -6.67 11.12 3.58
N ASP A 98 -6.74 12.31 4.14
CA ASP A 98 -5.55 13.14 4.33
C ASP A 98 -4.63 12.53 5.38
N ALA A 99 -5.17 11.93 6.43
CA ALA A 99 -4.37 11.20 7.41
C ALA A 99 -3.59 10.04 6.78
N LEU A 100 -4.19 9.24 5.91
CA LEU A 100 -3.48 8.18 5.19
C LEU A 100 -2.28 8.73 4.38
N ILE A 101 -2.46 9.88 3.72
CA ILE A 101 -1.43 10.47 2.84
C ILE A 101 -0.33 11.17 3.66
N GLU A 102 -0.74 12.00 4.62
CA GLU A 102 0.20 12.80 5.43
C GLU A 102 0.99 11.94 6.42
N ASP A 103 0.43 10.84 6.91
CA ASP A 103 1.15 9.88 7.75
C ASP A 103 2.25 9.13 6.95
N VAL A 104 2.03 8.88 5.65
CA VAL A 104 3.10 8.40 4.74
C VAL A 104 4.22 9.44 4.63
N HIS A 105 3.87 10.72 4.53
CA HIS A 105 4.86 11.80 4.48
C HIS A 105 5.61 11.95 5.81
N GLU A 106 4.92 11.86 6.94
CA GLU A 106 5.55 11.95 8.26
C GLU A 106 6.51 10.77 8.52
N MET A 107 6.13 9.56 8.08
CA MET A 107 7.03 8.39 8.12
C MET A 107 8.29 8.63 7.29
N ARG A 108 8.14 9.15 6.06
CA ARG A 108 9.27 9.51 5.20
C ARG A 108 10.19 10.51 5.88
N LYS A 109 9.66 11.60 6.45
CA LYS A 109 10.45 12.62 7.17
C LYS A 109 11.22 12.02 8.35
N THR A 110 10.50 11.25 9.17
CA THR A 110 11.05 10.63 10.39
C THR A 110 12.20 9.67 10.08
N VAL A 111 12.05 8.87 9.03
CA VAL A 111 13.08 7.90 8.63
C VAL A 111 14.21 8.57 7.88
N SER A 112 13.93 9.47 6.94
CA SER A 112 14.97 10.18 6.19
C SER A 112 15.92 10.98 7.10
N ALA A 113 15.43 11.49 8.21
CA ALA A 113 16.25 12.21 9.19
C ALA A 113 17.35 11.34 9.85
N ARG A 114 17.23 10.00 9.73
CA ARG A 114 18.22 9.04 10.28
C ARG A 114 19.36 8.73 9.30
N PHE A 115 19.24 9.18 8.05
CA PHE A 115 20.17 8.87 6.96
C PHE A 115 20.69 10.13 6.26
N SER A 116 21.65 9.95 5.36
CA SER A 116 22.13 11.05 4.53
C SER A 116 20.99 11.61 3.67
N ARG A 117 20.96 12.94 3.48
CA ARG A 117 20.02 13.59 2.56
C ARG A 117 20.20 13.14 1.09
N LYS A 118 21.33 12.53 0.77
CA LYS A 118 21.61 11.97 -0.56
C LYS A 118 21.15 10.52 -0.72
N THR A 119 20.64 9.88 0.35
CA THR A 119 20.17 8.50 0.27
C THR A 119 18.90 8.46 -0.60
N PRO A 120 18.89 7.72 -1.72
CA PRO A 120 17.72 7.59 -2.59
C PRO A 120 16.51 7.05 -1.81
N TYR A 121 15.31 7.50 -2.16
CA TYR A 121 14.09 7.11 -1.46
C TYR A 121 13.04 6.61 -2.45
N PHE A 122 12.60 5.37 -2.25
CA PHE A 122 11.55 4.73 -3.03
C PHE A 122 10.32 4.49 -2.16
N ILE A 123 9.14 4.46 -2.80
CA ILE A 123 7.89 4.10 -2.15
C ILE A 123 7.27 2.89 -2.84
N PHE A 124 6.77 1.94 -2.05
CA PHE A 124 6.09 0.73 -2.52
C PHE A 124 4.70 0.69 -1.90
N GLY A 125 3.64 0.83 -2.69
CA GLY A 125 2.26 0.78 -2.21
C GLY A 125 1.52 -0.44 -2.73
N HIS A 126 0.86 -1.20 -1.82
CA HIS A 126 0.08 -2.37 -2.18
C HIS A 126 -1.42 -2.15 -1.96
N SER A 127 -2.26 -2.57 -2.90
CA SER A 127 -3.73 -2.54 -2.78
C SER A 127 -4.25 -1.14 -2.42
N MET A 128 -4.99 -0.96 -1.31
CA MET A 128 -5.33 0.37 -0.79
C MET A 128 -4.10 1.28 -0.68
N GLY A 129 -2.97 0.74 -0.20
CA GLY A 129 -1.70 1.47 -0.13
C GLY A 129 -1.19 1.93 -1.50
N SER A 130 -1.57 1.26 -2.59
CA SER A 130 -1.27 1.72 -3.95
C SER A 130 -2.04 2.97 -4.33
N PHE A 131 -3.29 3.09 -3.89
CA PHE A 131 -4.09 4.31 -4.07
C PHE A 131 -3.57 5.44 -3.17
N VAL A 132 -3.21 5.13 -1.91
CA VAL A 132 -2.55 6.10 -1.00
C VAL A 132 -1.27 6.61 -1.63
N THR A 133 -0.44 5.71 -2.17
CA THR A 133 0.81 6.08 -2.86
C THR A 133 0.55 6.97 -4.06
N ARG A 134 -0.42 6.67 -4.93
CA ARG A 134 -0.77 7.51 -6.08
C ARG A 134 -1.19 8.91 -5.65
N ALA A 135 -2.02 9.05 -4.62
CA ALA A 135 -2.39 10.34 -4.05
C ALA A 135 -1.22 11.05 -3.37
N TYR A 136 -0.33 10.28 -2.71
CA TYR A 136 0.91 10.80 -2.15
C TYR A 136 1.83 11.39 -3.23
N LEU A 137 2.00 10.68 -4.36
CA LEU A 137 2.82 11.16 -5.47
C LEU A 137 2.32 12.49 -6.05
N SER A 138 1.02 12.72 -6.08
CA SER A 138 0.47 14.00 -6.56
C SER A 138 0.72 15.18 -5.61
N ARG A 139 1.14 14.93 -4.36
CA ARG A 139 1.35 15.97 -3.32
C ARG A 139 2.80 16.09 -2.86
N HIS A 140 3.50 14.96 -2.75
CA HIS A 140 4.77 14.84 -2.04
C HIS A 140 5.85 14.06 -2.82
N ALA A 141 5.78 14.01 -4.15
CA ALA A 141 6.72 13.23 -4.95
C ALA A 141 8.13 13.82 -4.99
N GLU A 142 8.30 15.10 -4.67
CA GLU A 142 9.62 15.75 -4.71
C GLU A 142 10.65 15.00 -3.86
N GLY A 143 11.83 14.73 -4.45
CA GLY A 143 12.92 14.00 -3.81
C GLY A 143 12.71 12.49 -3.68
N LEU A 144 11.67 11.90 -4.32
CA LEU A 144 11.60 10.46 -4.54
C LEU A 144 12.47 10.05 -5.74
N SER A 145 13.09 8.88 -5.63
CA SER A 145 13.84 8.25 -6.71
C SER A 145 12.98 7.33 -7.58
N GLY A 146 11.80 6.94 -7.10
CA GLY A 146 10.84 6.13 -7.85
C GLY A 146 9.71 5.59 -6.98
N ALA A 147 8.68 5.02 -7.63
CA ALA A 147 7.52 4.44 -6.97
C ALA A 147 7.13 3.10 -7.58
N VAL A 148 6.79 2.12 -6.72
CA VAL A 148 6.22 0.83 -7.12
C VAL A 148 4.76 0.79 -6.70
N ILE A 149 3.87 0.59 -7.65
CA ILE A 149 2.42 0.55 -7.48
C ILE A 149 1.96 -0.90 -7.67
N CYS A 150 1.69 -1.58 -6.56
CA CYS A 150 1.39 -3.00 -6.51
C CYS A 150 -0.10 -3.26 -6.31
N GLY A 151 -0.72 -4.14 -7.11
CA GLY A 151 -2.10 -4.58 -6.93
C GLY A 151 -3.12 -3.44 -7.05
N THR A 152 -2.86 -2.46 -7.92
CA THR A 152 -3.72 -1.29 -8.12
C THR A 152 -4.85 -1.56 -9.11
N GLY A 153 -5.91 -0.76 -9.03
CA GLY A 153 -6.98 -0.67 -10.01
C GLY A 153 -7.15 0.75 -10.54
N ASN A 154 -8.05 0.92 -11.49
CA ASN A 154 -8.46 2.23 -11.99
C ASN A 154 -9.98 2.24 -12.21
N GLU A 155 -10.72 2.42 -11.11
CA GLU A 155 -12.17 2.49 -11.17
C GLU A 155 -12.63 3.80 -11.81
N PRO A 156 -13.72 3.79 -12.59
CA PRO A 156 -14.30 5.02 -13.13
C PRO A 156 -14.62 6.02 -12.01
N VAL A 157 -14.19 7.27 -12.19
CA VAL A 157 -14.39 8.37 -11.21
C VAL A 157 -15.85 8.47 -10.76
N VAL A 158 -16.81 8.33 -11.69
CA VAL A 158 -18.26 8.39 -11.37
C VAL A 158 -18.65 7.27 -10.40
N LYS A 159 -18.16 6.03 -10.62
CA LYS A 159 -18.46 4.89 -9.74
C LYS A 159 -17.91 5.14 -8.33
N SER A 160 -16.67 5.60 -8.22
CA SER A 160 -16.04 5.92 -6.93
C SER A 160 -16.77 7.07 -6.21
N LYS A 161 -17.17 8.13 -6.93
CA LYS A 161 -17.95 9.24 -6.36
C LYS A 161 -19.34 8.78 -5.88
N MET A 162 -20.00 7.89 -6.59
CA MET A 162 -21.28 7.31 -6.14
C MET A 162 -21.09 6.46 -4.89
N GLY A 163 -20.03 5.65 -4.84
CA GLY A 163 -19.66 4.88 -3.65
C GLY A 163 -19.39 5.79 -2.44
N HIS A 164 -18.66 6.87 -2.64
CA HIS A 164 -18.39 7.88 -1.61
C HIS A 164 -19.69 8.51 -1.09
N LEU A 165 -20.56 8.97 -1.97
CA LEU A 165 -21.85 9.55 -1.57
C LEU A 165 -22.71 8.58 -0.78
N LEU A 166 -22.73 7.30 -1.19
CA LEU A 166 -23.45 6.25 -0.45
C LEU A 166 -22.84 6.03 0.94
N ALA A 167 -21.52 5.92 1.05
CA ALA A 167 -20.85 5.75 2.33
C ALA A 167 -21.08 6.93 3.27
N CYS A 168 -21.02 8.17 2.77
CA CYS A 168 -21.37 9.38 3.54
C CYS A 168 -22.83 9.37 4.01
N ARG A 169 -23.79 8.91 3.19
CA ARG A 169 -25.19 8.80 3.60
C ARG A 169 -25.41 7.75 4.69
N VAL A 170 -24.71 6.62 4.61
CA VAL A 170 -24.72 5.62 5.67
C VAL A 170 -24.14 6.20 6.95
N ALA A 171 -23.00 6.85 6.88
CA ALA A 171 -22.34 7.51 8.01
C ALA A 171 -23.26 8.57 8.67
N ALA A 172 -23.93 9.40 7.87
CA ALA A 172 -24.85 10.43 8.38
C ALA A 172 -26.09 9.85 9.07
N LYS A 173 -26.60 8.69 8.62
CA LYS A 173 -27.80 8.08 9.18
C LYS A 173 -27.54 7.15 10.36
N GLN A 174 -26.42 6.46 10.37
CA GLN A 174 -26.13 5.35 11.29
C GLN A 174 -24.84 5.58 12.12
N GLY A 175 -24.15 6.68 11.87
CA GLY A 175 -22.83 6.97 12.44
C GLY A 175 -21.68 6.48 11.57
N GLU A 176 -20.56 7.21 11.57
CA GLU A 176 -19.40 6.89 10.73
C GLU A 176 -18.69 5.58 11.11
N ARG A 177 -18.87 5.12 12.37
CA ARG A 177 -18.32 3.86 12.90
C ARG A 177 -19.14 2.62 12.52
N THR A 178 -20.29 2.81 11.86
CA THR A 178 -21.16 1.69 11.44
C THR A 178 -20.45 0.81 10.42
N ARG A 179 -20.46 -0.51 10.66
CA ARG A 179 -20.00 -1.53 9.71
C ARG A 179 -21.18 -2.01 8.86
N SER A 180 -21.33 -1.42 7.69
CA SER A 180 -22.49 -1.65 6.81
C SER A 180 -22.25 -2.86 5.90
N LYS A 181 -23.10 -3.89 6.01
CA LYS A 181 -23.11 -5.04 5.11
C LYS A 181 -23.31 -4.63 3.64
N LEU A 182 -24.10 -3.58 3.39
CA LEU A 182 -24.31 -3.05 2.04
C LEU A 182 -23.01 -2.53 1.45
N LEU A 183 -22.27 -1.68 2.19
CA LEU A 183 -20.99 -1.12 1.72
C LEU A 183 -19.95 -2.21 1.52
N HIS A 184 -19.85 -3.16 2.47
CA HIS A 184 -18.95 -4.31 2.34
C HIS A 184 -19.25 -5.13 1.08
N ASN A 185 -20.50 -5.49 0.84
CA ASN A 185 -20.87 -6.29 -0.32
C ASN A 185 -20.60 -5.58 -1.66
N LEU A 186 -20.73 -4.26 -1.69
CA LEU A 186 -20.47 -3.45 -2.89
C LEU A 186 -18.97 -3.25 -3.16
N ALA A 187 -18.14 -3.17 -2.12
CA ALA A 187 -16.70 -2.97 -2.23
C ALA A 187 -15.97 -4.31 -2.34
N ASP A 188 -16.08 -5.17 -1.34
CA ASP A 188 -15.24 -6.36 -1.19
C ASP A 188 -15.94 -7.62 -1.71
N GLY A 189 -17.26 -7.68 -1.63
CA GLY A 189 -18.04 -8.87 -2.01
C GLY A 189 -17.96 -9.24 -3.50
N ALA A 190 -17.52 -8.31 -4.35
CA ALA A 190 -17.28 -8.59 -5.76
C ALA A 190 -16.02 -9.44 -5.98
N PHE A 191 -15.00 -9.27 -5.13
CA PHE A 191 -13.73 -9.97 -5.26
C PHE A 191 -13.84 -11.45 -4.91
N SER A 192 -14.66 -11.80 -3.91
CA SER A 192 -14.91 -13.18 -3.52
C SER A 192 -15.53 -14.01 -4.66
N LYS A 193 -16.31 -13.37 -5.54
CA LYS A 193 -16.95 -14.03 -6.70
C LYS A 193 -16.02 -14.19 -7.90
N ALA A 194 -14.85 -13.58 -7.89
CA ALA A 194 -13.91 -13.61 -9.00
C ALA A 194 -13.18 -14.95 -9.14
N VAL A 195 -13.14 -15.76 -8.07
CA VAL A 195 -12.48 -17.06 -8.03
C VAL A 195 -13.52 -18.16 -8.15
N LYS A 196 -13.43 -18.96 -9.22
CA LYS A 196 -14.29 -20.16 -9.37
C LYS A 196 -13.89 -21.22 -8.34
N ASN A 197 -14.88 -21.85 -7.73
CA ASN A 197 -14.69 -22.90 -6.71
C ASN A 197 -13.81 -22.43 -5.54
N ALA A 198 -13.96 -21.16 -5.15
CA ALA A 198 -13.27 -20.63 -3.99
C ALA A 198 -13.59 -21.44 -2.73
N ARG A 199 -12.56 -21.79 -1.96
CA ARG A 199 -12.65 -22.49 -0.67
C ARG A 199 -13.16 -21.54 0.41
N THR A 200 -12.75 -20.27 0.32
CA THR A 200 -13.12 -19.18 1.23
C THR A 200 -13.49 -17.90 0.44
N PRO A 201 -14.21 -16.94 1.05
CA PRO A 201 -14.46 -15.64 0.43
C PRO A 201 -13.19 -14.82 0.14
N LEU A 202 -12.05 -15.21 0.71
CA LEU A 202 -10.77 -14.50 0.64
C LEU A 202 -9.73 -15.18 -0.29
N ASP A 203 -10.09 -16.25 -0.97
CA ASP A 203 -9.19 -16.93 -1.89
C ASP A 203 -8.69 -16.04 -3.05
N TRP A 204 -9.32 -14.90 -3.28
CA TRP A 204 -8.85 -13.91 -4.25
C TRP A 204 -7.53 -13.23 -3.85
N LEU A 205 -7.11 -13.34 -2.58
CA LEU A 205 -5.86 -12.79 -2.07
C LEU A 205 -4.64 -13.51 -2.64
N SER A 206 -4.63 -14.85 -2.57
CA SER A 206 -3.49 -15.66 -3.04
C SER A 206 -3.96 -16.99 -3.61
N THR A 207 -3.13 -17.60 -4.46
CA THR A 207 -3.30 -18.99 -4.91
C THR A 207 -2.85 -20.00 -3.88
N ASP A 208 -2.05 -19.59 -2.88
CA ASP A 208 -1.62 -20.43 -1.78
C ASP A 208 -2.68 -20.44 -0.66
N PRO A 209 -3.32 -21.59 -0.40
CA PRO A 209 -4.28 -21.71 0.70
C PRO A 209 -3.70 -21.36 2.07
N ALA A 210 -2.41 -21.64 2.31
CA ALA A 210 -1.76 -21.35 3.60
C ALA A 210 -1.66 -19.85 3.86
N VAL A 211 -1.42 -19.04 2.83
CA VAL A 211 -1.41 -17.56 2.91
C VAL A 211 -2.80 -17.05 3.26
N VAL A 212 -3.84 -17.59 2.61
CA VAL A 212 -5.24 -17.22 2.88
C VAL A 212 -5.66 -17.61 4.29
N ASP A 213 -5.30 -18.82 4.73
CA ASP A 213 -5.63 -19.30 6.08
C ASP A 213 -4.90 -18.47 7.16
N ALA A 214 -3.64 -18.12 6.94
CA ALA A 214 -2.90 -17.23 7.84
C ALA A 214 -3.55 -15.85 7.95
N TYR A 215 -4.06 -15.30 6.83
CA TYR A 215 -4.82 -14.03 6.86
C TYR A 215 -6.12 -14.14 7.65
N ILE A 216 -6.85 -15.26 7.51
CA ILE A 216 -8.15 -15.47 8.18
C ILE A 216 -8.02 -15.58 9.70
N VAL A 217 -6.92 -16.17 10.19
CA VAL A 217 -6.70 -16.36 11.63
C VAL A 217 -5.94 -15.22 12.29
N ASP A 218 -5.50 -14.23 11.52
CA ASP A 218 -4.80 -13.05 12.05
C ASP A 218 -5.81 -12.02 12.55
N ASP A 219 -5.83 -11.76 13.86
CA ASP A 219 -6.75 -10.80 14.51
C ASP A 219 -6.58 -9.35 14.00
N LEU A 220 -5.46 -9.03 13.35
CA LEU A 220 -5.18 -7.72 12.77
C LEU A 220 -5.57 -7.63 11.28
N CYS A 221 -6.14 -8.71 10.72
CA CYS A 221 -6.54 -8.80 9.32
C CYS A 221 -8.05 -9.01 9.14
N GLY A 222 -8.58 -8.66 7.97
CA GLY A 222 -9.93 -9.04 7.55
C GLY A 222 -11.08 -8.25 8.17
N GLN A 223 -10.83 -7.18 8.91
CA GLN A 223 -11.91 -6.37 9.51
C GLN A 223 -12.71 -5.63 8.43
N THR A 224 -14.02 -5.73 8.54
CA THR A 224 -14.93 -4.93 7.70
C THR A 224 -14.72 -3.45 7.98
N PHE A 225 -14.52 -2.65 6.98
CA PHE A 225 -14.42 -1.20 7.13
C PHE A 225 -15.69 -0.57 7.66
N THR A 226 -15.53 0.51 8.43
CA THR A 226 -16.65 1.37 8.85
C THR A 226 -17.13 2.23 7.66
N ALA A 227 -18.30 2.87 7.82
CA ALA A 227 -18.82 3.80 6.81
C ALA A 227 -17.84 4.97 6.54
N GLY A 228 -17.17 5.50 7.57
CA GLY A 228 -16.11 6.49 7.42
C GLY A 228 -14.93 5.97 6.60
N ALA A 229 -14.47 4.75 6.87
CA ALA A 229 -13.37 4.14 6.13
C ALA A 229 -13.72 3.84 4.66
N TYR A 230 -14.95 3.38 4.37
CA TYR A 230 -15.41 3.23 2.98
C TYR A 230 -15.54 4.58 2.26
N ALA A 231 -15.97 5.63 2.96
CA ALA A 231 -15.99 6.99 2.38
C ALA A 231 -14.57 7.47 2.06
N THR A 232 -13.61 7.23 2.95
CA THR A 232 -12.19 7.49 2.75
C THR A 232 -11.65 6.75 1.53
N LEU A 233 -11.85 5.43 1.45
CA LEU A 233 -11.38 4.59 0.34
C LEU A 233 -11.96 5.03 -1.01
N THR A 234 -13.27 5.30 -1.06
CA THR A 234 -13.94 5.70 -2.30
C THR A 234 -13.61 7.13 -2.73
N SER A 235 -13.35 8.03 -1.79
CA SER A 235 -12.80 9.36 -2.08
C SER A 235 -11.39 9.26 -2.67
N LEU A 236 -10.54 8.42 -2.09
CA LEU A 236 -9.18 8.18 -2.54
C LEU A 236 -9.16 7.59 -3.97
N THR A 237 -9.95 6.54 -4.24
CA THR A 237 -10.04 5.93 -5.58
C THR A 237 -10.61 6.90 -6.63
N ALA A 238 -11.53 7.81 -6.23
CA ALA A 238 -12.05 8.85 -7.13
C ALA A 238 -10.98 9.88 -7.50
N GLU A 239 -10.15 10.31 -6.54
CA GLU A 239 -9.08 11.29 -6.73
C GLU A 239 -8.01 10.76 -7.68
N VAL A 240 -7.46 9.57 -7.39
CA VAL A 240 -6.33 9.02 -8.14
C VAL A 240 -6.68 8.54 -9.55
N ALA A 241 -7.96 8.39 -9.87
CA ALA A 241 -8.41 8.06 -11.23
C ALA A 241 -8.56 9.29 -12.15
N THR A 242 -8.28 10.50 -11.65
CA THR A 242 -8.36 11.73 -12.45
C THR A 242 -7.05 12.03 -13.16
N LEU A 243 -7.15 12.68 -14.32
CA LEU A 243 -5.98 13.18 -15.04
C LEU A 243 -5.26 14.27 -14.22
N ASP A 244 -6.00 15.13 -13.54
CA ASP A 244 -5.43 16.21 -12.72
C ASP A 244 -4.52 15.68 -11.62
N SER A 245 -4.93 14.60 -10.95
CA SER A 245 -4.07 13.91 -9.95
C SER A 245 -2.79 13.37 -10.58
N ALA A 246 -2.87 12.80 -11.79
CA ALA A 246 -1.70 12.28 -12.49
C ALA A 246 -0.78 13.40 -13.01
N LEU A 247 -1.33 14.52 -13.49
CA LEU A 247 -0.58 15.69 -13.96
C LEU A 247 0.24 16.37 -12.83
N ALA A 248 -0.18 16.21 -11.58
CA ALA A 248 0.56 16.73 -10.42
C ALA A 248 1.83 15.91 -10.09
N ILE A 249 1.99 14.72 -10.65
CA ILE A 249 3.17 13.88 -10.46
C ILE A 249 4.31 14.38 -11.37
N PRO A 250 5.55 14.55 -10.87
CA PRO A 250 6.68 14.95 -11.71
C PRO A 250 6.90 13.97 -12.86
N SER A 251 7.03 14.49 -14.08
CA SER A 251 7.17 13.68 -15.30
C SER A 251 8.43 12.79 -15.33
N GLU A 252 9.46 13.17 -14.59
CA GLU A 252 10.73 12.44 -14.50
C GLU A 252 10.72 11.33 -13.45
N LEU A 253 9.67 11.21 -12.62
CA LEU A 253 9.59 10.18 -11.60
C LEU A 253 9.33 8.82 -12.23
N PRO A 254 10.25 7.85 -12.11
CA PRO A 254 10.00 6.49 -12.61
C PRO A 254 8.93 5.77 -11.80
N ILE A 255 8.02 5.07 -12.48
CA ILE A 255 6.92 4.34 -11.87
C ILE A 255 6.86 2.91 -12.43
N LEU A 256 6.92 1.93 -11.53
CA LEU A 256 6.67 0.52 -11.84
C LEU A 256 5.29 0.11 -11.34
N LEU A 257 4.43 -0.42 -12.22
CA LEU A 257 3.16 -1.05 -11.84
C LEU A 257 3.30 -2.57 -11.89
N VAL A 258 3.00 -3.24 -10.78
CA VAL A 258 3.07 -4.70 -10.66
C VAL A 258 1.75 -5.27 -10.15
N ALA A 259 1.30 -6.40 -10.69
CA ALA A 259 0.10 -7.08 -10.20
C ALA A 259 0.05 -8.54 -10.65
N GLY A 260 -0.74 -9.35 -9.97
CA GLY A 260 -1.10 -10.68 -10.46
C GLY A 260 -2.05 -10.59 -11.67
N ALA A 261 -1.84 -11.43 -12.68
CA ALA A 261 -2.71 -11.47 -13.86
C ALA A 261 -4.13 -12.00 -13.55
N LEU A 262 -4.31 -12.60 -12.37
CA LEU A 262 -5.61 -13.08 -11.88
C LEU A 262 -6.20 -12.16 -10.81
N ASP A 263 -5.55 -11.05 -10.47
CA ASP A 263 -5.99 -10.11 -9.45
C ASP A 263 -7.32 -9.43 -9.84
N PRO A 264 -8.41 -9.63 -9.06
CA PRO A 264 -9.70 -9.01 -9.35
C PRO A 264 -9.73 -7.50 -9.08
N VAL A 265 -8.91 -6.98 -8.16
CA VAL A 265 -8.81 -5.54 -7.85
C VAL A 265 -8.36 -4.76 -9.09
N GLY A 266 -7.33 -5.25 -9.76
CA GLY A 266 -6.85 -4.72 -11.03
C GLY A 266 -7.66 -5.17 -12.24
N ASN A 267 -8.84 -5.80 -12.05
CA ASN A 267 -9.65 -6.36 -13.13
C ASN A 267 -8.81 -7.23 -14.10
N LYS A 268 -8.03 -8.15 -13.52
CA LYS A 268 -7.12 -9.05 -14.24
C LYS A 268 -6.14 -8.29 -15.13
N GLY A 269 -5.52 -7.26 -14.57
CA GLY A 269 -4.51 -6.42 -15.21
C GLY A 269 -5.06 -5.26 -16.07
N ARG A 270 -6.38 -5.23 -16.38
CA ARG A 270 -6.94 -4.12 -17.18
C ARG A 270 -6.88 -2.78 -16.45
N GLY A 271 -7.20 -2.76 -15.16
CA GLY A 271 -7.11 -1.56 -14.32
C GLY A 271 -5.67 -1.08 -14.17
N VAL A 272 -4.71 -2.01 -14.05
CA VAL A 272 -3.28 -1.68 -13.98
C VAL A 272 -2.82 -0.99 -15.26
N LYS A 273 -3.15 -1.56 -16.44
CA LYS A 273 -2.85 -0.96 -17.74
C LYS A 273 -3.54 0.38 -17.95
N SER A 274 -4.77 0.53 -17.44
CA SER A 274 -5.49 1.82 -17.48
C SER A 274 -4.82 2.87 -16.61
N THR A 275 -4.24 2.48 -15.45
CA THR A 275 -3.45 3.38 -14.61
C THR A 275 -2.15 3.79 -15.32
N ALA A 276 -1.45 2.87 -15.97
CA ALA A 276 -0.26 3.18 -16.76
C ALA A 276 -0.58 4.17 -17.88
N ALA A 277 -1.62 3.92 -18.67
CA ALA A 277 -2.06 4.82 -19.73
C ALA A 277 -2.46 6.22 -19.20
N LEU A 278 -3.00 6.31 -17.97
CA LEU A 278 -3.28 7.59 -17.31
C LEU A 278 -1.99 8.34 -17.00
N PHE A 279 -0.97 7.67 -16.49
CA PHE A 279 0.34 8.25 -16.20
C PHE A 279 1.08 8.69 -17.47
N GLU A 280 1.08 7.85 -18.50
CA GLU A 280 1.63 8.20 -19.82
C GLU A 280 0.94 9.43 -20.42
N LYS A 281 -0.40 9.48 -20.34
CA LYS A 281 -1.20 10.64 -20.78
C LYS A 281 -0.88 11.91 -19.98
N ALA A 282 -0.51 11.78 -18.71
CA ALA A 282 -0.06 12.89 -17.88
C ALA A 282 1.39 13.32 -18.17
N GLY A 283 2.10 12.63 -19.05
CA GLY A 283 3.46 12.96 -19.46
C GLY A 283 4.56 12.34 -18.62
N ILE A 284 4.26 11.35 -17.76
CA ILE A 284 5.28 10.61 -17.01
C ILE A 284 6.08 9.77 -18.01
N LYS A 285 7.41 9.94 -18.03
CA LYS A 285 8.28 9.41 -19.08
C LYS A 285 8.68 7.96 -18.91
N ASP A 286 8.77 7.49 -17.66
CA ASP A 286 9.22 6.15 -17.32
C ASP A 286 8.12 5.44 -16.54
N VAL A 287 7.28 4.69 -17.28
CA VAL A 287 6.17 3.89 -16.74
C VAL A 287 6.31 2.46 -17.22
N GLU A 288 6.67 1.57 -16.31
CA GLU A 288 6.78 0.14 -16.58
C GLU A 288 5.57 -0.62 -16.01
N VAL A 289 5.09 -1.67 -16.72
CA VAL A 289 4.02 -2.56 -16.25
C VAL A 289 4.48 -4.01 -16.29
N LYS A 290 4.36 -4.72 -15.17
CA LYS A 290 4.61 -6.16 -15.11
C LYS A 290 3.45 -6.90 -14.48
N LEU A 291 2.89 -7.87 -15.24
CA LEU A 291 1.80 -8.74 -14.77
C LEU A 291 2.32 -10.17 -14.60
N TYR A 292 2.17 -10.73 -13.39
CA TYR A 292 2.62 -12.07 -13.05
C TYR A 292 1.53 -13.09 -13.33
N GLN A 293 1.81 -13.98 -14.30
CA GLN A 293 0.87 -15.03 -14.71
C GLN A 293 0.62 -16.02 -13.58
N GLY A 294 -0.63 -16.42 -13.41
CA GLY A 294 -1.05 -17.36 -12.37
C GLY A 294 -1.15 -16.79 -10.96
N MET A 295 -0.70 -15.55 -10.70
CA MET A 295 -0.77 -14.91 -9.39
C MET A 295 -2.07 -14.10 -9.24
N ARG A 296 -2.57 -14.04 -8.00
CA ARG A 296 -3.70 -13.24 -7.56
C ARG A 296 -3.24 -11.90 -6.97
N HIS A 297 -3.93 -11.41 -5.94
CA HIS A 297 -3.75 -10.04 -5.42
C HIS A 297 -2.44 -9.83 -4.67
N GLU A 298 -2.09 -10.74 -3.77
CA GLU A 298 -0.93 -10.61 -2.88
C GLU A 298 0.33 -11.22 -3.50
N ILE A 299 0.84 -10.63 -4.56
CA ILE A 299 1.99 -11.18 -5.31
C ILE A 299 3.26 -11.33 -4.47
N LEU A 300 3.38 -10.59 -3.36
CA LEU A 300 4.50 -10.73 -2.41
C LEU A 300 4.37 -11.98 -1.51
N ASN A 301 3.21 -12.64 -1.51
CA ASN A 301 2.91 -13.81 -0.69
C ASN A 301 2.57 -15.06 -1.53
N GLU A 302 2.57 -14.94 -2.86
CA GLU A 302 2.34 -16.07 -3.77
C GLU A 302 3.51 -17.07 -3.76
N PRO A 303 3.31 -18.33 -4.16
CA PRO A 303 4.39 -19.31 -4.26
C PRO A 303 5.56 -18.86 -5.14
N GLY A 304 5.29 -18.07 -6.17
CA GLY A 304 6.28 -17.49 -7.07
C GLY A 304 6.85 -16.14 -6.62
N LYS A 305 6.66 -15.71 -5.36
CA LYS A 305 7.05 -14.38 -4.83
C LYS A 305 8.50 -13.99 -5.07
N GLN A 306 9.42 -14.96 -5.15
CA GLN A 306 10.84 -14.66 -5.38
C GLN A 306 11.06 -13.91 -6.71
N GLN A 307 10.35 -14.30 -7.76
CA GLN A 307 10.42 -13.56 -9.03
C GLN A 307 9.97 -12.10 -8.88
N VAL A 308 8.91 -11.86 -8.09
CA VAL A 308 8.42 -10.50 -7.82
C VAL A 308 9.47 -9.68 -7.07
N TYR A 309 10.08 -10.29 -6.06
CA TYR A 309 11.14 -9.66 -5.26
C TYR A 309 12.34 -9.27 -6.11
N ASP A 310 12.83 -10.21 -6.94
CA ASP A 310 13.98 -10.00 -7.82
C ASP A 310 13.70 -8.92 -8.87
N ASP A 311 12.50 -8.90 -9.44
CA ASP A 311 12.10 -7.91 -10.44
C ASP A 311 11.98 -6.50 -9.86
N VAL A 312 11.39 -6.37 -8.67
CA VAL A 312 11.29 -5.08 -7.96
C VAL A 312 12.68 -4.59 -7.57
N LEU A 313 13.55 -5.49 -7.06
CA LEU A 313 14.94 -5.14 -6.74
C LEU A 313 15.69 -4.68 -7.98
N ALA A 314 15.62 -5.43 -9.08
CA ALA A 314 16.28 -5.08 -10.33
C ALA A 314 15.79 -3.74 -10.89
N TRP A 315 14.50 -3.43 -10.75
CA TRP A 315 13.95 -2.14 -11.15
C TRP A 315 14.48 -1.01 -10.25
N ILE A 316 14.47 -1.17 -8.93
CA ILE A 316 15.04 -0.19 -7.99
C ILE A 316 16.53 0.05 -8.31
N ASP A 317 17.28 -1.01 -8.56
CA ASP A 317 18.72 -0.93 -8.85
C ASP A 317 19.04 -0.11 -10.11
N ARG A 318 18.17 -0.13 -11.12
CA ARG A 318 18.33 0.72 -12.32
C ARG A 318 18.05 2.21 -12.05
N HIS A 319 17.38 2.53 -10.96
CA HIS A 319 16.95 3.90 -10.61
C HIS A 319 17.67 4.47 -9.37
N ILE A 320 18.66 3.76 -8.85
CA ILE A 320 19.61 4.32 -7.88
C ILE A 320 20.68 5.08 -8.67
N SER A 321 20.63 6.40 -8.63
CA SER A 321 21.65 7.30 -9.22
C SER A 321 22.67 7.75 -8.18
#